data_9b53c8d27440e72f11eaf16e4c25bedb
#
_entry.id   9b53c8d27440e72f11eaf16e4c25bedb
#
_cell.length_a   1.000
_cell.length_b   1.000
_cell.length_c   1.000
_cell.angle_alpha   90.00
_cell.angle_beta   90.00
_cell.angle_gamma   90.00
#
_symmetry.space_group_name_H-M   'P 1'
#
loop_
_entity.id
_entity.type
_entity.pdbx_description
1 polymer ?
#
loop_
_entity_poly.entity_id
_entity_poly.type
_entity_poly.pdbx_seq_one_letter_code
_entity_poly.pdbx_strand_id
1 'polypeptide(L)'
;ITSVAHDLRTPLTSIIGYLDLVSSKEQSEQTRKKYIEIAYSKSKRLEKLIEDLFTYTKFNFGEVKPAYTEVDMVKFINQLLDEFYPSFTDNELEYEFTASHPSAVIKADGDMLARAFANLISNAIKYGRDGGKVVFCLTKEEAGITITVTNYGEVIPEKDLEQIFRRFYRVESSRSSETGGSGLGLAIAQSIILMHGGCVTAQSDENGTVFTVVLKNEPETN
;
A
#
# COMPACT_ATOMS: atom_id res chain seq x y z
N ILE A 1 11.24 10.22 -15.02
CA ILE A 1 11.67 9.08 -15.87
C ILE A 1 12.96 8.45 -15.32
N THR A 2 13.91 9.25 -14.81
CA THR A 2 15.22 8.76 -14.33
C THR A 2 15.10 7.84 -13.08
N SER A 3 14.15 8.08 -12.18
CA SER A 3 13.96 7.29 -10.96
C SER A 3 13.42 5.88 -11.26
N VAL A 4 12.40 5.75 -12.12
CA VAL A 4 11.78 4.46 -12.49
C VAL A 4 12.81 3.47 -13.06
N ALA A 5 13.59 3.93 -14.05
CA ALA A 5 14.61 3.10 -14.69
C ALA A 5 15.68 2.62 -13.68
N HIS A 6 16.04 3.49 -12.72
CA HIS A 6 16.97 3.14 -11.65
C HIS A 6 16.37 2.09 -10.72
N ASP A 7 15.11 2.26 -10.30
CA ASP A 7 14.45 1.40 -9.31
C ASP A 7 14.10 0.00 -9.88
N LEU A 8 13.94 -0.09 -11.22
CA LEU A 8 13.84 -1.37 -11.93
C LEU A 8 15.21 -2.02 -12.16
N ARG A 9 16.25 -1.22 -12.45
CA ARG A 9 17.59 -1.74 -12.73
C ARG A 9 18.23 -2.36 -11.49
N THR A 10 18.06 -1.75 -10.31
CA THR A 10 18.69 -2.20 -9.07
C THR A 10 18.34 -3.67 -8.72
N PRO A 11 17.05 -4.07 -8.62
CA PRO A 11 16.70 -5.47 -8.37
C PRO A 11 17.14 -6.39 -9.51
N LEU A 12 17.05 -5.96 -10.77
CA LEU A 12 17.47 -6.75 -11.92
C LEU A 12 18.99 -7.06 -11.89
N THR A 13 19.83 -6.06 -11.63
CA THR A 13 21.27 -6.26 -11.47
C THR A 13 21.59 -7.20 -10.31
N SER A 14 20.85 -7.10 -9.20
CA SER A 14 21.01 -7.99 -8.05
C SER A 14 20.64 -9.44 -8.41
N ILE A 15 19.50 -9.66 -9.13
CA ILE A 15 19.08 -10.99 -9.60
C ILE A 15 20.17 -11.62 -10.46
N ILE A 16 20.66 -10.89 -11.48
CA ILE A 16 21.72 -11.37 -12.37
C ILE A 16 22.98 -11.72 -11.57
N GLY A 17 23.42 -10.84 -10.66
CA GLY A 17 24.62 -11.09 -9.87
C GLY A 17 24.52 -12.33 -8.97
N TYR A 18 23.36 -12.58 -8.33
CA TYR A 18 23.17 -13.80 -7.54
C TYR A 18 23.10 -15.07 -8.42
N LEU A 19 22.50 -15.00 -9.61
CA LEU A 19 22.48 -16.12 -10.55
C LEU A 19 23.88 -16.43 -11.11
N ASP A 20 24.71 -15.42 -11.39
CA ASP A 20 26.10 -15.58 -11.77
C ASP A 20 26.90 -16.29 -10.66
N LEU A 21 26.68 -15.89 -9.38
CA LEU A 21 27.29 -16.57 -8.25
C LEU A 21 26.84 -18.04 -8.11
N VAL A 22 25.55 -18.34 -8.37
CA VAL A 22 25.04 -19.73 -8.38
C VAL A 22 25.72 -20.57 -9.46
N SER A 23 26.06 -19.97 -10.59
CA SER A 23 26.70 -20.65 -11.73
C SER A 23 28.18 -20.91 -11.50
N SER A 24 28.82 -20.27 -10.53
CA SER A 24 30.21 -20.49 -10.19
C SER A 24 30.44 -21.87 -9.52
N LYS A 25 31.52 -22.59 -9.90
CA LYS A 25 31.76 -23.99 -9.50
C LYS A 25 32.23 -24.19 -8.04
N GLU A 26 32.58 -23.14 -7.33
CA GLU A 26 33.27 -23.23 -6.03
C GLU A 26 32.39 -23.07 -4.79
N GLN A 27 31.05 -23.24 -4.91
CA GLN A 27 30.13 -22.92 -3.83
C GLN A 27 29.49 -24.16 -3.18
N SER A 28 29.32 -24.15 -1.87
CA SER A 28 28.55 -25.18 -1.18
C SER A 28 27.08 -25.18 -1.62
N GLU A 29 26.44 -26.35 -1.56
CA GLU A 29 25.00 -26.47 -1.90
C GLU A 29 24.12 -25.52 -1.05
N GLN A 30 24.45 -25.33 0.23
CA GLN A 30 23.75 -24.42 1.12
C GLN A 30 23.87 -22.95 0.68
N THR A 31 25.05 -22.53 0.23
CA THR A 31 25.29 -21.18 -0.29
C THR A 31 24.55 -20.97 -1.61
N ARG A 32 24.54 -21.96 -2.50
CA ARG A 32 23.77 -21.91 -3.76
C ARG A 32 22.27 -21.76 -3.49
N LYS A 33 21.71 -22.54 -2.56
CA LYS A 33 20.31 -22.44 -2.16
C LYS A 33 19.97 -21.04 -1.66
N LYS A 34 20.79 -20.47 -0.78
CA LYS A 34 20.63 -19.10 -0.27
C LYS A 34 20.61 -18.05 -1.40
N TYR A 35 21.51 -18.16 -2.39
CA TYR A 35 21.56 -17.22 -3.51
C TYR A 35 20.34 -17.34 -4.42
N ILE A 36 19.83 -18.55 -4.66
CA ILE A 36 18.60 -18.79 -5.40
C ILE A 36 17.40 -18.15 -4.67
N GLU A 37 17.30 -18.32 -3.35
CA GLU A 37 16.23 -17.72 -2.54
C GLU A 37 16.27 -16.19 -2.60
N ILE A 38 17.46 -15.57 -2.55
CA ILE A 38 17.62 -14.13 -2.69
C ILE A 38 17.22 -13.68 -4.10
N ALA A 39 17.67 -14.36 -5.14
CA ALA A 39 17.30 -14.02 -6.52
C ALA A 39 15.79 -14.13 -6.74
N TYR A 40 15.16 -15.18 -6.21
CA TYR A 40 13.71 -15.35 -6.26
C TYR A 40 12.97 -14.22 -5.56
N SER A 41 13.36 -13.86 -4.33
CA SER A 41 12.77 -12.75 -3.59
C SER A 41 12.88 -11.41 -4.33
N LYS A 42 14.06 -11.14 -4.95
CA LYS A 42 14.27 -9.93 -5.77
C LYS A 42 13.44 -9.95 -7.05
N SER A 43 13.21 -11.13 -7.67
CA SER A 43 12.34 -11.28 -8.84
C SER A 43 10.88 -11.00 -8.50
N LYS A 44 10.38 -11.50 -7.38
CA LYS A 44 9.02 -11.20 -6.88
C LYS A 44 8.83 -9.71 -6.60
N ARG A 45 9.85 -9.07 -6.06
CA ARG A 45 9.82 -7.62 -5.85
C ARG A 45 9.78 -6.85 -7.17
N LEU A 46 10.54 -7.27 -8.18
CA LEU A 46 10.55 -6.65 -9.51
C LEU A 46 9.21 -6.83 -10.21
N GLU A 47 8.62 -8.03 -10.15
CA GLU A 47 7.27 -8.33 -10.65
C GLU A 47 6.24 -7.33 -10.06
N LYS A 48 6.20 -7.18 -8.73
CA LYS A 48 5.32 -6.24 -8.04
C LYS A 48 5.54 -4.79 -8.47
N LEU A 49 6.80 -4.36 -8.64
CA LEU A 49 7.13 -3.02 -9.14
C LEU A 49 6.56 -2.76 -10.53
N ILE A 50 6.67 -3.75 -11.44
CA ILE A 50 6.14 -3.67 -12.80
C ILE A 50 4.60 -3.59 -12.76
N GLU A 51 3.93 -4.44 -11.98
CA GLU A 51 2.48 -4.41 -11.82
C GLU A 51 1.98 -3.08 -11.26
N ASP A 52 2.64 -2.55 -10.23
CA ASP A 52 2.30 -1.26 -9.64
C ASP A 52 2.48 -0.13 -10.66
N LEU A 53 3.54 -0.17 -11.49
CA LEU A 53 3.78 0.81 -12.53
C LEU A 53 2.70 0.76 -13.62
N PHE A 54 2.34 -0.44 -14.11
CA PHE A 54 1.25 -0.59 -15.08
C PHE A 54 -0.08 -0.10 -14.53
N THR A 55 -0.38 -0.43 -13.28
CA THR A 55 -1.59 0.03 -12.61
C THR A 55 -1.63 1.54 -12.50
N TYR A 56 -0.54 2.13 -12.01
CA TYR A 56 -0.43 3.56 -11.89
C TYR A 56 -0.64 4.26 -13.25
N THR A 57 -0.04 3.73 -14.33
CA THR A 57 -0.19 4.31 -15.67
C THR A 57 -1.65 4.23 -16.14
N LYS A 58 -2.31 3.08 -16.01
CA LYS A 58 -3.72 2.90 -16.38
C LYS A 58 -4.65 3.92 -15.69
N PHE A 59 -4.48 4.13 -14.39
CA PHE A 59 -5.34 5.07 -13.65
C PHE A 59 -5.06 6.53 -14.01
N ASN A 60 -3.82 6.91 -14.30
CA ASN A 60 -3.49 8.32 -14.58
C ASN A 60 -3.70 8.75 -16.03
N PHE A 61 -3.75 7.83 -16.97
CA PHE A 61 -4.00 8.14 -18.39
C PHE A 61 -5.46 8.00 -18.81
N GLY A 62 -6.39 7.81 -17.86
CA GLY A 62 -7.81 7.75 -18.13
C GLY A 62 -8.27 6.49 -18.88
N GLU A 63 -7.43 5.45 -18.92
CA GLU A 63 -7.76 4.19 -19.60
C GLU A 63 -8.78 3.34 -18.82
N VAL A 64 -8.96 3.63 -17.54
CA VAL A 64 -9.89 2.91 -16.66
C VAL A 64 -11.04 3.83 -16.28
N LYS A 65 -12.27 3.39 -16.60
CA LYS A 65 -13.50 4.02 -16.11
C LYS A 65 -14.01 3.20 -14.93
N PRO A 66 -14.26 3.80 -13.75
CA PRO A 66 -14.79 3.09 -12.61
C PRO A 66 -16.18 2.48 -12.90
N ALA A 67 -16.41 1.24 -12.50
CA ALA A 67 -17.70 0.58 -12.54
C ALA A 67 -18.43 0.78 -11.21
N TYR A 68 -19.12 1.90 -11.04
CA TYR A 68 -19.76 2.23 -9.78
C TYR A 68 -20.97 1.34 -9.48
N THR A 69 -20.98 0.74 -8.31
CA THR A 69 -22.06 -0.04 -7.72
C THR A 69 -22.30 0.40 -6.27
N GLU A 70 -23.39 -0.05 -5.66
CA GLU A 70 -23.60 0.15 -4.23
C GLU A 70 -22.66 -0.76 -3.45
N VAL A 71 -21.83 -0.16 -2.59
CA VAL A 71 -20.87 -0.86 -1.74
C VAL A 71 -21.13 -0.48 -0.28
N ASP A 72 -21.41 -1.47 0.57
CA ASP A 72 -21.47 -1.29 2.01
C ASP A 72 -20.05 -1.30 2.58
N MET A 73 -19.53 -0.13 2.89
CA MET A 73 -18.13 0.05 3.30
C MET A 73 -17.81 -0.58 4.65
N VAL A 74 -18.80 -0.80 5.53
CA VAL A 74 -18.56 -1.55 6.79
C VAL A 74 -18.24 -3.01 6.48
N LYS A 75 -19.04 -3.66 5.63
CA LYS A 75 -18.79 -5.05 5.20
C LYS A 75 -17.52 -5.14 4.38
N PHE A 76 -17.30 -4.19 3.49
CA PHE A 76 -16.13 -4.11 2.63
C PHE A 76 -14.81 -4.06 3.43
N ILE A 77 -14.71 -3.18 4.44
CA ILE A 77 -13.50 -3.09 5.28
C ILE A 77 -13.33 -4.37 6.10
N ASN A 78 -14.39 -4.93 6.70
CA ASN A 78 -14.29 -6.21 7.41
C ASN A 78 -13.73 -7.32 6.52
N GLN A 79 -14.26 -7.48 5.30
CA GLN A 79 -13.78 -8.49 4.36
C GLN A 79 -12.29 -8.29 4.03
N LEU A 80 -11.85 -7.06 3.78
CA LEU A 80 -10.44 -6.77 3.54
C LEU A 80 -9.56 -7.12 4.75
N LEU A 81 -10.01 -6.80 5.95
CA LEU A 81 -9.26 -7.11 7.17
C LEU A 81 -9.15 -8.64 7.38
N ASP A 82 -10.20 -9.39 7.05
CA ASP A 82 -10.16 -10.86 7.07
C ASP A 82 -9.15 -11.41 6.05
N GLU A 83 -9.08 -10.83 4.83
CA GLU A 83 -8.09 -11.22 3.82
C GLU A 83 -6.64 -10.89 4.25
N PHE A 84 -6.45 -9.82 5.02
CA PHE A 84 -5.14 -9.40 5.54
C PHE A 84 -4.79 -10.05 6.90
N TYR A 85 -5.69 -10.82 7.52
CA TYR A 85 -5.46 -11.46 8.81
C TYR A 85 -4.14 -12.25 8.90
N PRO A 86 -3.76 -13.09 7.89
CA PRO A 86 -2.47 -13.78 7.92
C PRO A 86 -1.29 -12.81 7.97
N SER A 87 -1.37 -11.70 7.22
CA SER A 87 -0.30 -10.68 7.19
C SER A 87 -0.15 -9.94 8.52
N PHE A 88 -1.26 -9.68 9.22
CA PHE A 88 -1.21 -9.13 10.59
C PHE A 88 -0.54 -10.12 11.54
N THR A 89 -0.94 -11.39 11.51
CA THR A 89 -0.39 -12.46 12.36
C THR A 89 1.11 -12.67 12.11
N ASP A 90 1.53 -12.74 10.85
CA ASP A 90 2.94 -12.92 10.47
C ASP A 90 3.85 -11.77 10.91
N ASN A 91 3.28 -10.57 11.12
CA ASN A 91 3.99 -9.39 11.61
C ASN A 91 3.75 -9.10 13.10
N GLU A 92 3.09 -10.02 13.83
CA GLU A 92 2.79 -9.88 15.27
C GLU A 92 2.00 -8.60 15.58
N LEU A 93 1.09 -8.22 14.68
CA LEU A 93 0.22 -7.06 14.79
C LEU A 93 -1.22 -7.46 15.08
N GLU A 94 -1.85 -6.73 15.99
CA GLU A 94 -3.29 -6.75 16.18
C GLU A 94 -3.97 -5.67 15.34
N TYR A 95 -5.25 -5.85 15.00
CA TYR A 95 -6.05 -4.78 14.43
C TYR A 95 -7.36 -4.62 15.16
N GLU A 96 -7.86 -3.39 15.18
CA GLU A 96 -9.15 -3.02 15.70
C GLU A 96 -9.94 -2.31 14.60
N PHE A 97 -11.23 -2.65 14.44
CA PHE A 97 -12.12 -1.94 13.53
C PHE A 97 -13.36 -1.47 14.25
N THR A 98 -13.67 -0.19 14.13
CA THR A 98 -14.88 0.42 14.66
C THR A 98 -15.63 1.19 13.56
N ALA A 99 -16.95 1.11 13.57
CA ALA A 99 -17.79 1.87 12.66
C ALA A 99 -18.89 2.59 13.44
N SER A 100 -19.17 3.84 13.09
CA SER A 100 -20.20 4.66 13.74
C SER A 100 -21.63 4.14 13.48
N HIS A 101 -21.80 3.35 12.41
CA HIS A 101 -23.08 2.76 12.00
C HIS A 101 -22.87 1.31 11.56
N PRO A 102 -23.89 0.44 11.66
CA PRO A 102 -23.77 -0.97 11.26
C PRO A 102 -23.65 -1.17 9.73
N SER A 103 -23.96 -0.13 8.95
CA SER A 103 -23.88 -0.13 7.49
C SER A 103 -23.65 1.30 6.97
N ALA A 104 -22.79 1.42 5.96
CA ALA A 104 -22.47 2.68 5.31
C ALA A 104 -22.35 2.43 3.80
N VAL A 105 -23.43 2.58 3.06
CA VAL A 105 -23.50 2.35 1.61
C VAL A 105 -23.14 3.63 0.87
N ILE A 106 -22.21 3.48 -0.11
CA ILE A 106 -21.82 4.52 -1.05
C ILE A 106 -21.81 3.95 -2.46
N LYS A 107 -21.84 4.79 -3.51
CA LYS A 107 -21.56 4.37 -4.88
C LYS A 107 -20.06 4.36 -5.13
N ALA A 108 -19.50 3.18 -5.41
CA ALA A 108 -18.07 3.01 -5.61
C ALA A 108 -17.76 1.84 -6.54
N ASP A 109 -16.55 1.81 -7.10
CA ASP A 109 -15.95 0.63 -7.70
C ASP A 109 -15.22 -0.15 -6.61
N GLY A 110 -15.82 -1.28 -6.18
CA GLY A 110 -15.30 -2.09 -5.07
C GLY A 110 -13.91 -2.65 -5.34
N ASP A 111 -13.62 -3.09 -6.58
CA ASP A 111 -12.31 -3.67 -6.94
C ASP A 111 -11.20 -2.60 -6.89
N MET A 112 -11.51 -1.40 -7.38
CA MET A 112 -10.58 -0.28 -7.30
C MET A 112 -10.35 0.13 -5.83
N LEU A 113 -11.41 0.27 -5.02
CA LEU A 113 -11.27 0.59 -3.60
C LEU A 113 -10.52 -0.50 -2.84
N ALA A 114 -10.75 -1.80 -3.14
CA ALA A 114 -10.00 -2.89 -2.54
C ALA A 114 -8.49 -2.72 -2.77
N ARG A 115 -8.10 -2.33 -3.98
CA ARG A 115 -6.69 -2.03 -4.28
C ARG A 115 -6.15 -0.81 -3.54
N ALA A 116 -6.95 0.25 -3.41
CA ALA A 116 -6.55 1.45 -2.66
C ALA A 116 -6.33 1.12 -1.17
N PHE A 117 -7.31 0.47 -0.54
CA PHE A 117 -7.23 0.09 0.87
C PHE A 117 -6.17 -0.99 1.13
N ALA A 118 -5.97 -1.95 0.23
CA ALA A 118 -4.87 -2.91 0.32
C ALA A 118 -3.49 -2.23 0.39
N ASN A 119 -3.29 -1.14 -0.36
CA ASN A 119 -2.06 -0.35 -0.28
C ASN A 119 -1.93 0.38 1.07
N LEU A 120 -3.01 0.94 1.61
CA LEU A 120 -3.01 1.58 2.94
C LEU A 120 -2.77 0.56 4.05
N ILE A 121 -3.46 -0.59 4.03
CA ILE A 121 -3.31 -1.68 5.00
C ILE A 121 -1.89 -2.24 4.97
N SER A 122 -1.36 -2.56 3.77
CA SER A 122 0.02 -3.04 3.63
C SER A 122 1.05 -2.04 4.15
N ASN A 123 0.79 -0.74 3.94
CA ASN A 123 1.62 0.34 4.48
C ASN A 123 1.55 0.39 6.01
N ALA A 124 0.34 0.30 6.58
CA ALA A 124 0.12 0.30 8.03
C ALA A 124 0.77 -0.92 8.71
N ILE A 125 0.65 -2.12 8.14
CA ILE A 125 1.32 -3.33 8.62
C ILE A 125 2.83 -3.15 8.60
N LYS A 126 3.37 -2.68 7.48
CA LYS A 126 4.81 -2.55 7.26
C LYS A 126 5.48 -1.56 8.22
N TYR A 127 4.85 -0.41 8.44
CA TYR A 127 5.41 0.68 9.23
C TYR A 127 4.84 0.75 10.66
N GLY A 128 3.80 -0.03 10.96
CA GLY A 128 3.20 -0.12 12.28
C GLY A 128 3.71 -1.28 13.15
N ARG A 129 4.65 -2.10 12.64
CA ARG A 129 5.12 -3.33 13.32
C ARG A 129 5.57 -3.09 14.74
N ASP A 130 6.35 -2.03 14.98
CA ASP A 130 6.89 -1.73 16.31
C ASP A 130 5.82 -1.22 17.29
N GLY A 131 4.66 -0.80 16.78
CA GLY A 131 3.53 -0.30 17.58
C GLY A 131 2.53 -1.36 18.02
N GLY A 132 2.67 -2.61 17.56
CA GLY A 132 1.87 -3.76 17.98
C GLY A 132 0.43 -3.79 17.48
N LYS A 133 -0.12 -2.68 16.97
CA LYS A 133 -1.49 -2.66 16.44
C LYS A 133 -1.74 -1.64 15.34
N VAL A 134 -2.83 -1.87 14.58
CA VAL A 134 -3.39 -0.94 13.60
C VAL A 134 -4.87 -0.72 13.91
N VAL A 135 -5.33 0.53 13.91
CA VAL A 135 -6.71 0.89 14.22
C VAL A 135 -7.41 1.44 12.98
N PHE A 136 -8.58 0.92 12.69
CA PHE A 136 -9.45 1.35 11.60
C PHE A 136 -10.72 1.95 12.21
N CYS A 137 -11.08 3.17 11.80
CA CYS A 137 -12.34 3.78 12.18
C CYS A 137 -13.09 4.23 10.93
N LEU A 138 -14.38 3.89 10.84
CA LEU A 138 -15.29 4.37 9.81
C LEU A 138 -16.37 5.23 10.44
N THR A 139 -16.43 6.48 10.03
CA THR A 139 -17.47 7.42 10.42
C THR A 139 -18.37 7.72 9.22
N LYS A 140 -19.66 7.50 9.37
CA LYS A 140 -20.67 7.88 8.37
C LYS A 140 -21.15 9.28 8.67
N GLU A 141 -21.13 10.13 7.66
CA GLU A 141 -21.62 11.48 7.68
C GLU A 141 -22.75 11.67 6.66
N GLU A 142 -23.42 12.81 6.67
CA GLU A 142 -24.53 13.09 5.74
C GLU A 142 -24.04 13.10 4.27
N ALA A 143 -22.87 13.66 4.00
CA ALA A 143 -22.31 13.83 2.66
C ALA A 143 -21.48 12.63 2.17
N GLY A 144 -21.12 11.70 3.06
CA GLY A 144 -20.23 10.58 2.71
C GLY A 144 -19.72 9.81 3.92
N ILE A 145 -18.53 9.29 3.79
CA ILE A 145 -17.85 8.53 4.84
C ILE A 145 -16.41 9.02 5.02
N THR A 146 -15.95 8.95 6.25
CA THR A 146 -14.53 9.14 6.58
C THR A 146 -13.99 7.84 7.15
N ILE A 147 -12.86 7.36 6.61
CA ILE A 147 -12.18 6.16 7.08
C ILE A 147 -10.77 6.56 7.49
N THR A 148 -10.40 6.25 8.74
CA THR A 148 -9.03 6.43 9.22
C THR A 148 -8.33 5.09 9.38
N VAL A 149 -7.05 5.05 9.02
CA VAL A 149 -6.12 3.94 9.24
C VAL A 149 -4.97 4.48 10.07
N THR A 150 -4.87 4.04 11.32
CA THR A 150 -3.86 4.50 12.27
C THR A 150 -2.88 3.38 12.56
N ASN A 151 -1.60 3.64 12.38
CA ASN A 151 -0.52 2.75 12.82
C ASN A 151 0.45 3.48 13.75
N TYR A 152 1.06 2.74 14.66
CA TYR A 152 1.94 3.26 15.70
C TYR A 152 3.37 2.83 15.40
N GLY A 153 4.08 3.58 14.58
CA GLY A 153 5.46 3.30 14.17
C GLY A 153 6.30 4.56 14.18
N GLU A 154 7.37 4.55 13.39
CA GLU A 154 8.24 5.71 13.24
C GLU A 154 7.48 6.91 12.69
N VAL A 155 7.69 8.08 13.31
CA VAL A 155 7.03 9.34 12.91
C VAL A 155 7.52 9.77 11.53
N ILE A 156 6.59 10.11 10.65
CA ILE A 156 6.90 10.68 9.34
C ILE A 156 7.19 12.18 9.54
N PRO A 157 8.37 12.68 9.14
CA PRO A 157 8.67 14.10 9.23
C PRO A 157 7.64 14.97 8.48
N GLU A 158 7.26 16.11 9.05
CA GLU A 158 6.25 17.00 8.47
C GLU A 158 6.51 17.34 7.00
N LYS A 159 7.79 17.63 6.65
CA LYS A 159 8.23 17.91 5.27
C LYS A 159 7.95 16.77 4.29
N ASP A 160 7.78 15.54 4.79
CA ASP A 160 7.61 14.33 3.98
C ASP A 160 6.13 13.93 3.84
N LEU A 161 5.22 14.43 4.71
CA LEU A 161 3.80 14.07 4.74
C LEU A 161 3.07 14.28 3.41
N GLU A 162 3.32 15.40 2.73
CA GLU A 162 2.76 15.63 1.39
C GLU A 162 3.49 14.82 0.31
N GLN A 163 4.77 14.52 0.54
CA GLN A 163 5.62 13.85 -0.45
C GLN A 163 5.35 12.34 -0.53
N ILE A 164 4.88 11.70 0.56
CA ILE A 164 4.64 10.25 0.60
C ILE A 164 3.60 9.76 -0.42
N PHE A 165 2.75 10.64 -0.94
CA PHE A 165 1.81 10.36 -2.03
C PHE A 165 2.42 10.56 -3.42
N ARG A 166 3.63 11.12 -3.52
CA ARG A 166 4.33 11.23 -4.80
C ARG A 166 4.90 9.89 -5.24
N ARG A 167 4.90 9.67 -6.53
CA ARG A 167 5.46 8.47 -7.18
C ARG A 167 6.91 8.25 -6.78
N PHE A 168 7.24 7.00 -6.41
CA PHE A 168 8.61 6.57 -6.05
C PHE A 168 9.21 7.31 -4.87
N TYR A 169 8.40 8.09 -4.15
CA TYR A 169 8.85 8.75 -2.95
C TYR A 169 8.94 7.76 -1.80
N ARG A 170 10.01 7.87 -1.03
CA ARG A 170 10.24 7.10 0.20
C ARG A 170 10.99 7.98 1.18
N VAL A 171 10.56 8.00 2.42
CA VAL A 171 11.27 8.66 3.52
C VAL A 171 12.65 8.04 3.67
N GLU A 172 13.68 8.83 3.96
CA GLU A 172 15.07 8.37 3.98
C GLU A 172 15.31 7.22 4.95
N SER A 173 14.71 7.25 6.15
CA SER A 173 14.79 6.17 7.14
C SER A 173 14.21 4.84 6.61
N SER A 174 13.24 4.88 5.70
CA SER A 174 12.58 3.70 5.12
C SER A 174 13.29 3.13 3.87
N ARG A 175 14.43 3.70 3.47
CA ARG A 175 15.18 3.25 2.28
C ARG A 175 16.00 1.98 2.46
N SER A 176 16.06 1.43 3.68
CA SER A 176 16.75 0.16 3.92
C SER A 176 16.20 -0.95 3.01
N SER A 177 17.07 -1.80 2.50
CA SER A 177 16.73 -2.86 1.54
C SER A 177 15.77 -3.92 2.10
N GLU A 178 15.65 -4.02 3.41
CA GLU A 178 14.81 -5.00 4.11
C GLU A 178 13.32 -4.62 4.10
N THR A 179 12.99 -3.34 4.17
CA THR A 179 11.60 -2.86 4.18
C THR A 179 11.00 -2.65 2.79
N GLY A 180 11.55 -3.23 1.75
CA GLY A 180 11.24 -3.07 0.33
C GLY A 180 9.81 -2.64 -0.04
N GLY A 181 9.68 -1.46 -0.67
CA GLY A 181 8.41 -0.97 -1.24
C GLY A 181 8.68 -0.27 -2.56
N SER A 182 7.68 -0.24 -3.45
CA SER A 182 7.75 0.40 -4.77
C SER A 182 7.78 1.93 -4.70
N GLY A 183 7.26 2.51 -3.61
CA GLY A 183 6.95 3.94 -3.54
C GLY A 183 5.78 4.35 -4.46
N LEU A 184 5.02 3.37 -4.97
CA LEU A 184 3.85 3.60 -5.81
C LEU A 184 2.53 3.33 -5.08
N GLY A 185 2.53 2.54 -4.01
CA GLY A 185 1.30 2.10 -3.34
C GLY A 185 0.42 3.26 -2.87
N LEU A 186 0.98 4.26 -2.17
CA LEU A 186 0.22 5.43 -1.72
C LEU A 186 -0.21 6.33 -2.89
N ALA A 187 0.60 6.45 -3.94
CA ALA A 187 0.22 7.19 -5.15
C ALA A 187 -0.93 6.51 -5.90
N ILE A 188 -0.96 5.17 -5.95
CA ILE A 188 -2.07 4.39 -6.52
C ILE A 188 -3.32 4.57 -5.67
N ALA A 189 -3.21 4.45 -4.34
CA ALA A 189 -4.33 4.67 -3.42
C ALA A 189 -4.93 6.08 -3.61
N GLN A 190 -4.10 7.12 -3.65
CA GLN A 190 -4.55 8.48 -3.88
C GLN A 190 -5.24 8.64 -5.24
N SER A 191 -4.69 8.08 -6.32
CA SER A 191 -5.29 8.16 -7.66
C SER A 191 -6.68 7.52 -7.69
N ILE A 192 -6.84 6.35 -7.08
CA ILE A 192 -8.13 5.65 -7.00
C ILE A 192 -9.15 6.45 -6.18
N ILE A 193 -8.75 6.96 -5.01
CA ILE A 193 -9.63 7.74 -4.13
C ILE A 193 -10.08 9.04 -4.83
N LEU A 194 -9.17 9.72 -5.55
CA LEU A 194 -9.50 10.90 -6.34
C LEU A 194 -10.49 10.59 -7.47
N MET A 195 -10.35 9.44 -8.15
CA MET A 195 -11.30 8.98 -9.18
C MET A 195 -12.71 8.76 -8.60
N HIS A 196 -12.83 8.47 -7.30
CA HIS A 196 -14.10 8.36 -6.57
C HIS A 196 -14.59 9.72 -6.02
N GLY A 197 -13.99 10.84 -6.42
CA GLY A 197 -14.34 12.18 -5.92
C GLY A 197 -14.00 12.41 -4.47
N GLY A 198 -13.15 11.54 -3.89
CA GLY A 198 -12.69 11.61 -2.51
C GLY A 198 -11.32 12.28 -2.37
N CYS A 199 -10.80 12.26 -1.14
CA CYS A 199 -9.43 12.67 -0.85
C CYS A 199 -8.78 11.75 0.17
N VAL A 200 -7.44 11.72 0.18
CA VAL A 200 -6.64 11.03 1.19
C VAL A 200 -5.57 11.98 1.70
N THR A 201 -5.43 12.03 3.02
CA THR A 201 -4.40 12.83 3.73
C THR A 201 -3.67 11.96 4.74
N ALA A 202 -2.53 12.44 5.21
CA ALA A 202 -1.75 11.81 6.26
C ALA A 202 -1.35 12.83 7.33
N GLN A 203 -1.37 12.39 8.58
CA GLN A 203 -0.83 13.09 9.74
C GLN A 203 0.05 12.12 10.51
N SER A 204 1.13 12.59 11.10
CA SER A 204 2.04 11.74 11.87
C SER A 204 2.67 12.52 13.00
N ASP A 205 2.56 11.99 14.20
CA ASP A 205 3.17 12.49 15.42
C ASP A 205 3.52 11.32 16.36
N GLU A 206 3.91 11.63 17.58
CA GLU A 206 4.24 10.63 18.64
C GLU A 206 3.04 9.73 19.03
N ASN A 207 1.81 10.10 18.67
CA ASN A 207 0.60 9.30 18.91
C ASN A 207 0.28 8.35 17.74
N GLY A 208 1.05 8.41 16.67
CA GLY A 208 0.92 7.53 15.51
C GLY A 208 0.83 8.25 14.17
N THR A 209 0.79 7.45 13.11
CA THR A 209 0.54 7.90 11.74
C THR A 209 -0.90 7.57 11.36
N VAL A 210 -1.66 8.58 10.99
CA VAL A 210 -3.08 8.48 10.61
C VAL A 210 -3.24 8.81 9.13
N PHE A 211 -3.69 7.85 8.35
CA PHE A 211 -4.19 8.09 7.00
C PHE A 211 -5.70 8.29 7.06
N THR A 212 -6.19 9.42 6.55
CA THR A 212 -7.62 9.75 6.51
C THR A 212 -8.10 9.74 5.07
N VAL A 213 -9.08 8.88 4.78
CA VAL A 213 -9.76 8.77 3.48
C VAL A 213 -11.17 9.31 3.64
N VAL A 214 -11.54 10.26 2.79
CA VAL A 214 -12.91 10.80 2.69
C VAL A 214 -13.49 10.40 1.34
N LEU A 215 -14.66 9.77 1.33
CA LEU A 215 -15.40 9.39 0.14
C LEU A 215 -16.82 9.96 0.20
N LYS A 216 -17.33 10.48 -0.92
CA LYS A 216 -18.70 10.98 -1.04
C LYS A 216 -19.68 9.82 -1.22
N ASN A 217 -20.94 10.00 -0.86
CA ASN A 217 -22.00 9.00 -1.09
C ASN A 217 -22.16 8.70 -2.58
N GLU A 218 -22.02 9.72 -3.43
CA GLU A 218 -22.02 9.60 -4.89
C GLU A 218 -20.78 10.30 -5.45
N PRO A 219 -19.99 9.63 -6.30
CA PRO A 219 -18.88 10.27 -6.99
C PRO A 219 -19.39 11.31 -7.97
N GLU A 220 -18.70 12.44 -8.08
CA GLU A 220 -19.01 13.44 -9.10
C GLU A 220 -18.70 12.83 -10.49
N THR A 221 -19.73 12.58 -11.27
CA THR A 221 -19.59 12.21 -12.68
C THR A 221 -19.22 13.45 -13.48
N ASN A 222 -17.94 13.55 -13.88
CA ASN A 222 -17.50 14.51 -14.91
C ASN A 222 -17.84 13.98 -16.30
#